data_5607fa86e1b900fb453f278189f58648
#
_entry.id   5607fa86e1b900fb453f278189f58648
#
_cell.length_a   1.000
_cell.length_b   1.000
_cell.length_c   1.000
_cell.angle_alpha   90.00
_cell.angle_beta   90.00
_cell.angle_gamma   90.00
#
_symmetry.space_group_name_H-M   'P 1'
#
loop_
_entity.id
_entity.type
_entity.pdbx_description
1 polymer ?
#
loop_
_entity_poly.entity_id
_entity_poly.type
_entity_poly.pdbx_seq_one_letter_code
_entity_poly.pdbx_strand_id
1 'polypeptide(L)'
;MESEARVSELGRQGDPIRSPAKRDPARKDRILAAAADLVARHGYHAVGMADIGAAAGIVGSGIYRHFDSKAALLSALLEQLMDEMERSAAAVVAQADDDRDALERLVTTHVRFAIEDRRLLQVYYREAHHLPEEALRGLRRAQRHYIEEWVIALAPLRRELSDAELRVVVHAALGTTQAVLFHHSGLPADRLAELLEDMGRRCLGLPERAPTE
;
A
#
# COMPACT_ATOMS: atom_id res chain seq x y z
N MET A 1 -66.45 43.22 -31.86
CA MET A 1 -65.22 43.49 -32.55
C MET A 1 -64.20 43.50 -31.46
N GLU A 2 -63.78 42.34 -31.11
CA GLU A 2 -62.57 41.60 -31.55
C GLU A 2 -61.28 42.36 -31.28
N SER A 3 -60.59 42.00 -30.24
CA SER A 3 -59.12 42.03 -30.19
C SER A 3 -58.62 41.00 -29.20
N GLU A 4 -57.89 40.09 -29.73
CA GLU A 4 -57.33 38.89 -29.11
C GLU A 4 -56.18 39.25 -28.18
N ALA A 5 -56.22 38.66 -26.98
CA ALA A 5 -55.07 38.61 -26.08
C ALA A 5 -54.26 37.32 -26.36
N ARG A 6 -53.05 37.45 -26.93
CA ARG A 6 -52.05 36.40 -26.99
C ARG A 6 -51.27 36.38 -25.67
N VAL A 7 -51.51 35.36 -24.86
CA VAL A 7 -50.68 35.02 -23.71
C VAL A 7 -49.47 34.22 -24.20
N SER A 8 -48.31 34.78 -24.05
CA SER A 8 -47.02 34.18 -24.34
C SER A 8 -46.69 33.13 -23.30
N GLU A 9 -46.60 31.84 -23.72
CA GLU A 9 -46.03 30.74 -22.92
C GLU A 9 -44.52 30.91 -22.86
N LEU A 10 -44.03 31.34 -21.70
CA LEU A 10 -42.59 31.22 -21.36
C LEU A 10 -42.33 29.83 -20.83
N GLY A 11 -41.80 28.97 -21.71
CA GLY A 11 -41.28 27.67 -21.37
C GLY A 11 -40.17 27.75 -20.31
N ARG A 12 -40.43 27.17 -19.15
CA ARG A 12 -39.38 26.87 -18.17
C ARG A 12 -38.48 25.76 -18.75
N GLN A 13 -37.34 26.16 -19.27
CA GLN A 13 -36.23 25.21 -19.51
C GLN A 13 -35.74 24.71 -18.14
N GLY A 14 -36.07 23.46 -17.84
CA GLY A 14 -35.50 22.77 -16.71
C GLY A 14 -34.00 22.60 -16.93
N ASP A 15 -33.19 23.09 -15.99
CA ASP A 15 -31.74 22.78 -15.93
C ASP A 15 -31.54 21.24 -15.98
N PRO A 16 -30.61 20.75 -16.79
CA PRO A 16 -30.30 19.34 -16.79
C PRO A 16 -29.71 18.97 -15.43
N ILE A 17 -30.41 18.10 -14.70
CA ILE A 17 -29.95 17.48 -13.47
C ILE A 17 -28.57 16.88 -13.77
N ARG A 18 -27.52 17.55 -13.28
CA ARG A 18 -26.16 17.04 -13.30
C ARG A 18 -26.15 15.70 -12.58
N SER A 19 -26.13 14.62 -13.33
CA SER A 19 -25.88 13.28 -12.79
C SER A 19 -24.64 13.32 -11.89
N PRO A 20 -24.65 12.68 -10.71
CA PRO A 20 -23.48 12.61 -9.86
C PRO A 20 -22.33 11.98 -10.66
N ALA A 21 -21.26 12.76 -10.86
CA ALA A 21 -20.09 12.31 -11.60
C ALA A 21 -19.64 10.98 -10.99
N LYS A 22 -19.69 9.91 -11.81
CA LYS A 22 -19.19 8.57 -11.49
C LYS A 22 -17.79 8.75 -10.87
N ARG A 23 -17.61 8.26 -9.63
CA ARG A 23 -16.30 8.30 -8.96
C ARG A 23 -15.30 7.61 -9.89
N ASP A 24 -14.33 8.39 -10.37
CA ASP A 24 -13.25 7.90 -11.25
C ASP A 24 -12.20 7.20 -10.37
N PRO A 25 -12.09 5.86 -10.41
CA PRO A 25 -11.13 5.10 -9.59
C PRO A 25 -9.69 5.58 -9.85
N ALA A 26 -9.34 5.84 -11.11
CA ALA A 26 -8.02 6.33 -11.50
C ALA A 26 -7.66 7.68 -10.86
N ARG A 27 -8.67 8.49 -10.48
CA ARG A 27 -8.45 9.77 -9.79
C ARG A 27 -8.11 9.56 -8.32
N LYS A 28 -8.75 8.58 -7.66
CA LYS A 28 -8.43 8.20 -6.28
C LYS A 28 -6.99 7.70 -6.21
N ASP A 29 -6.58 6.83 -7.12
CA ASP A 29 -5.23 6.27 -7.17
C ASP A 29 -4.17 7.36 -7.41
N ARG A 30 -4.44 8.35 -8.28
CA ARG A 30 -3.55 9.50 -8.46
C ARG A 30 -3.39 10.34 -7.20
N ILE A 31 -4.47 10.53 -6.42
CA ILE A 31 -4.40 11.24 -5.14
C ILE A 31 -3.52 10.47 -4.16
N LEU A 32 -3.72 9.16 -4.03
CA LEU A 32 -2.95 8.31 -3.13
C LEU A 32 -1.47 8.26 -3.52
N ALA A 33 -1.14 8.15 -4.81
CA ALA A 33 0.23 8.18 -5.30
C ALA A 33 0.91 9.54 -5.02
N ALA A 34 0.22 10.66 -5.26
CA ALA A 34 0.72 11.99 -4.93
C ALA A 34 0.94 12.18 -3.43
N ALA A 35 0.03 11.66 -2.60
CA ALA A 35 0.16 11.70 -1.15
C ALA A 35 1.35 10.88 -0.67
N ALA A 36 1.53 9.66 -1.17
CA ALA A 36 2.68 8.82 -0.83
C ALA A 36 4.01 9.53 -1.13
N ASP A 37 4.14 10.13 -2.31
CA ASP A 37 5.35 10.86 -2.71
C ASP A 37 5.63 12.08 -1.84
N LEU A 38 4.64 12.93 -1.61
CA LEU A 38 4.80 14.16 -0.83
C LEU A 38 5.06 13.84 0.65
N VAL A 39 4.30 12.92 1.26
CA VAL A 39 4.46 12.56 2.66
C VAL A 39 5.80 11.84 2.90
N ALA A 40 6.23 10.96 2.00
CA ALA A 40 7.54 10.33 2.11
C ALA A 40 8.70 11.33 2.09
N ARG A 41 8.58 12.42 1.30
CA ARG A 41 9.63 13.46 1.18
C ARG A 41 9.61 14.49 2.30
N HIS A 42 8.43 14.91 2.73
CA HIS A 42 8.26 16.10 3.58
C HIS A 42 7.71 15.76 4.98
N GLY A 43 7.24 14.54 5.20
CA GLY A 43 6.56 14.10 6.41
C GLY A 43 5.07 14.47 6.43
N TYR A 44 4.31 13.74 7.23
CA TYR A 44 2.86 13.89 7.28
C TYR A 44 2.40 15.30 7.65
N HIS A 45 3.03 15.94 8.63
CA HIS A 45 2.58 17.25 9.12
C HIS A 45 2.81 18.38 8.12
N ALA A 46 3.89 18.34 7.36
CA ALA A 46 4.28 19.41 6.44
C ALA A 46 3.45 19.45 5.14
N VAL A 47 2.70 18.39 4.83
CA VAL A 47 1.92 18.27 3.59
C VAL A 47 0.45 18.57 3.84
N GLY A 48 -0.14 19.48 3.09
CA GLY A 48 -1.55 19.83 3.15
C GLY A 48 -2.40 19.09 2.11
N MET A 49 -3.72 19.02 2.32
CA MET A 49 -4.67 18.46 1.34
C MET A 49 -4.62 19.22 0.00
N ALA A 50 -4.37 20.54 0.04
CA ALA A 50 -4.25 21.37 -1.16
C ALA A 50 -3.01 20.99 -1.98
N ASP A 51 -1.87 20.71 -1.31
CA ASP A 51 -0.62 20.31 -1.97
C ASP A 51 -0.80 18.96 -2.67
N ILE A 52 -1.42 17.99 -1.98
CA ILE A 52 -1.74 16.67 -2.55
C ILE A 52 -2.69 16.82 -3.74
N GLY A 53 -3.74 17.65 -3.61
CA GLY A 53 -4.67 17.91 -4.70
C GLY A 53 -3.97 18.49 -5.93
N ALA A 54 -3.13 19.50 -5.74
CA ALA A 54 -2.36 20.13 -6.82
C ALA A 54 -1.43 19.11 -7.51
N ALA A 55 -0.70 18.30 -6.73
CA ALA A 55 0.20 17.26 -7.26
C ALA A 55 -0.58 16.16 -8.02
N ALA A 56 -1.81 15.85 -7.60
CA ALA A 56 -2.70 14.92 -8.31
C ALA A 56 -3.43 15.53 -9.53
N GLY A 57 -3.18 16.80 -9.86
CA GLY A 57 -3.88 17.51 -10.93
C GLY A 57 -5.35 17.82 -10.62
N ILE A 58 -5.68 18.03 -9.34
CA ILE A 58 -7.04 18.33 -8.87
C ILE A 58 -7.11 19.79 -8.43
N VAL A 59 -8.03 20.55 -8.99
CA VAL A 59 -8.20 21.97 -8.70
C VAL A 59 -9.12 22.20 -7.51
N GLY A 60 -8.70 23.09 -6.61
CA GLY A 60 -9.53 23.60 -5.50
C GLY A 60 -10.01 22.53 -4.52
N SER A 61 -11.28 22.59 -4.14
CA SER A 61 -11.88 21.65 -3.18
C SER A 61 -12.19 20.25 -3.72
N GLY A 62 -11.78 19.95 -4.95
CA GLY A 62 -12.05 18.66 -5.60
C GLY A 62 -11.51 17.44 -4.84
N ILE A 63 -10.41 17.59 -4.10
CA ILE A 63 -9.84 16.52 -3.28
C ILE A 63 -10.79 16.06 -2.16
N TYR A 64 -11.53 16.98 -1.55
CA TYR A 64 -12.48 16.68 -0.46
C TYR A 64 -13.70 15.87 -0.91
N ARG A 65 -13.92 15.70 -2.22
CA ARG A 65 -14.93 14.75 -2.74
C ARG A 65 -14.45 13.30 -2.67
N HIS A 66 -13.15 13.08 -2.49
CA HIS A 66 -12.52 11.76 -2.41
C HIS A 66 -12.11 11.39 -0.99
N PHE A 67 -11.62 12.36 -0.23
CA PHE A 67 -11.14 12.16 1.15
C PHE A 67 -11.56 13.35 2.03
N ASP A 68 -12.30 13.06 3.08
CA ASP A 68 -12.84 14.08 4.00
C ASP A 68 -11.74 14.76 4.82
N SER A 69 -10.61 14.09 5.03
CA SER A 69 -9.48 14.60 5.80
C SER A 69 -8.16 13.98 5.37
N LYS A 70 -7.07 14.61 5.79
CA LYS A 70 -5.72 14.06 5.60
C LYS A 70 -5.52 12.72 6.35
N ALA A 71 -6.16 12.56 7.51
CA ALA A 71 -6.14 11.30 8.24
C ALA A 71 -6.89 10.19 7.48
N ALA A 72 -8.07 10.48 6.90
CA ALA A 72 -8.81 9.54 6.07
C ALA A 72 -8.01 9.15 4.81
N LEU A 73 -7.28 10.11 4.23
CA LEU A 73 -6.41 9.84 3.09
C LEU A 73 -5.23 8.94 3.49
N LEU A 74 -4.56 9.21 4.62
CA LEU A 74 -3.47 8.38 5.13
C LEU A 74 -3.98 6.97 5.46
N SER A 75 -5.15 6.83 6.09
CA SER A 75 -5.77 5.52 6.35
C SER A 75 -5.96 4.73 5.05
N ALA A 76 -6.59 5.33 4.05
CA ALA A 76 -6.83 4.68 2.76
C ALA A 76 -5.53 4.30 2.03
N LEU A 77 -4.49 5.12 2.16
CA LEU A 77 -3.17 4.85 1.58
C LEU A 77 -2.51 3.62 2.19
N LEU A 78 -2.51 3.52 3.52
CA LEU A 78 -1.88 2.43 4.25
C LEU A 78 -2.72 1.13 4.21
N GLU A 79 -4.05 1.25 4.17
CA GLU A 79 -4.96 0.14 3.92
C GLU A 79 -4.70 -0.46 2.53
N GLN A 80 -4.61 0.36 1.49
CA GLN A 80 -4.31 -0.11 0.13
C GLN A 80 -2.96 -0.84 0.05
N LEU A 81 -1.93 -0.35 0.74
CA LEU A 81 -0.63 -1.03 0.81
C LEU A 81 -0.78 -2.43 1.43
N MET A 82 -1.43 -2.51 2.59
CA MET A 82 -1.58 -3.80 3.29
C MET A 82 -2.43 -4.79 2.49
N ASP A 83 -3.53 -4.32 1.89
CA ASP A 83 -4.37 -5.14 1.02
C ASP A 83 -3.59 -5.70 -0.18
N GLU A 84 -2.68 -4.91 -0.76
CA GLU A 84 -1.83 -5.37 -1.86
C GLU A 84 -0.80 -6.39 -1.39
N MET A 85 -0.16 -6.14 -0.24
CA MET A 85 0.81 -7.08 0.34
C MET A 85 0.15 -8.41 0.71
N GLU A 86 -1.02 -8.39 1.35
CA GLU A 86 -1.79 -9.60 1.70
C GLU A 86 -2.23 -10.37 0.46
N ARG A 87 -2.80 -9.69 -0.55
CA ARG A 87 -3.23 -10.34 -1.80
C ARG A 87 -2.06 -10.97 -2.54
N SER A 88 -0.92 -10.27 -2.61
CA SER A 88 0.28 -10.78 -3.25
C SER A 88 0.86 -11.98 -2.50
N ALA A 89 0.88 -11.95 -1.16
CA ALA A 89 1.32 -13.07 -0.35
C ALA A 89 0.42 -14.30 -0.56
N ALA A 90 -0.89 -14.14 -0.43
CA ALA A 90 -1.84 -15.22 -0.66
C ALA A 90 -1.74 -15.81 -2.07
N ALA A 91 -1.54 -14.96 -3.09
CA ALA A 91 -1.40 -15.42 -4.47
C ALA A 91 -0.13 -16.26 -4.68
N VAL A 92 1.01 -15.87 -4.12
CA VAL A 92 2.26 -16.64 -4.29
C VAL A 92 2.25 -17.93 -3.49
N VAL A 93 1.66 -17.93 -2.29
CA VAL A 93 1.47 -19.14 -1.48
C VAL A 93 0.56 -20.14 -2.19
N ALA A 94 -0.55 -19.68 -2.76
CA ALA A 94 -1.50 -20.55 -3.49
C ALA A 94 -0.90 -21.17 -4.76
N GLN A 95 0.16 -20.60 -5.33
CA GLN A 95 0.85 -21.07 -6.54
C GLN A 95 2.16 -21.80 -6.22
N ALA A 96 2.52 -21.94 -4.96
CA ALA A 96 3.75 -22.61 -4.55
C ALA A 96 3.59 -24.13 -4.61
N ASP A 97 4.69 -24.80 -4.99
CA ASP A 97 4.74 -26.26 -5.06
C ASP A 97 4.85 -26.91 -3.67
N ASP A 98 5.49 -26.21 -2.73
CA ASP A 98 5.63 -26.61 -1.33
C ASP A 98 5.88 -25.39 -0.42
N ASP A 99 6.00 -25.64 0.90
CA ASP A 99 6.22 -24.61 1.91
C ASP A 99 7.53 -23.84 1.70
N ARG A 100 8.57 -24.50 1.16
CA ARG A 100 9.84 -23.86 0.85
C ARG A 100 9.71 -22.90 -0.33
N ASP A 101 9.09 -23.34 -1.42
CA ASP A 101 8.82 -22.50 -2.59
C ASP A 101 7.92 -21.31 -2.20
N ALA A 102 6.93 -21.55 -1.33
CA ALA A 102 6.09 -20.48 -0.78
C ALA A 102 6.93 -19.40 -0.08
N LEU A 103 7.85 -19.79 0.82
CA LEU A 103 8.73 -18.85 1.51
C LEU A 103 9.67 -18.10 0.56
N GLU A 104 10.26 -18.79 -0.41
CA GLU A 104 11.14 -18.17 -1.40
C GLU A 104 10.40 -17.10 -2.20
N ARG A 105 9.18 -17.40 -2.64
CA ARG A 105 8.29 -16.44 -3.34
C ARG A 105 7.84 -15.29 -2.44
N LEU A 106 7.54 -15.56 -1.17
CA LEU A 106 7.20 -14.52 -0.19
C LEU A 106 8.37 -13.55 0.01
N VAL A 107 9.61 -14.07 0.15
CA VAL A 107 10.83 -13.24 0.26
C VAL A 107 10.98 -12.34 -0.97
N THR A 108 10.95 -12.93 -2.18
CA THR A 108 11.07 -12.17 -3.44
C THR A 108 9.98 -11.10 -3.55
N THR A 109 8.73 -11.44 -3.21
CA THR A 109 7.61 -10.49 -3.28
C THR A 109 7.78 -9.36 -2.27
N HIS A 110 8.20 -9.64 -1.04
CA HIS A 110 8.43 -8.62 -0.02
C HIS A 110 9.60 -7.68 -0.39
N VAL A 111 10.69 -8.23 -0.92
CA VAL A 111 11.82 -7.43 -1.42
C VAL A 111 11.40 -6.53 -2.57
N ARG A 112 10.56 -7.03 -3.50
CA ARG A 112 10.00 -6.21 -4.57
C ARG A 112 9.23 -5.01 -4.03
N PHE A 113 8.35 -5.18 -3.06
CA PHE A 113 7.65 -4.06 -2.40
C PHE A 113 8.64 -3.06 -1.78
N ALA A 114 9.71 -3.53 -1.13
CA ALA A 114 10.70 -2.65 -0.52
C ALA A 114 11.47 -1.79 -1.53
N ILE A 115 11.61 -2.26 -2.77
CA ILE A 115 12.33 -1.56 -3.84
C ILE A 115 11.37 -0.70 -4.66
N GLU A 116 10.26 -1.27 -5.16
CA GLU A 116 9.34 -0.61 -6.08
C GLU A 116 8.43 0.38 -5.34
N ASP A 117 7.87 -0.01 -4.19
CA ASP A 117 6.97 0.79 -3.37
C ASP A 117 7.66 1.44 -2.17
N ARG A 118 8.97 1.67 -2.28
CA ARG A 118 9.82 2.20 -1.20
C ARG A 118 9.22 3.40 -0.48
N ARG A 119 8.67 4.37 -1.23
CA ARG A 119 8.08 5.60 -0.64
C ARG A 119 6.84 5.30 0.19
N LEU A 120 6.01 4.39 -0.27
CA LEU A 120 4.81 3.99 0.43
C LEU A 120 5.14 3.24 1.72
N LEU A 121 6.13 2.34 1.67
CA LEU A 121 6.65 1.68 2.87
C LEU A 121 7.32 2.66 3.85
N GLN A 122 8.02 3.69 3.35
CA GLN A 122 8.55 4.77 4.21
C GLN A 122 7.42 5.48 4.96
N VAL A 123 6.31 5.80 4.27
CA VAL A 123 5.12 6.39 4.90
C VAL A 123 4.55 5.45 5.95
N TYR A 124 4.40 4.16 5.63
CA TYR A 124 3.93 3.15 6.58
C TYR A 124 4.76 3.14 7.88
N TYR A 125 6.07 3.02 7.79
CA TYR A 125 6.94 2.93 8.97
C TYR A 125 7.07 4.24 9.77
N ARG A 126 6.98 5.39 9.10
CA ARG A 126 7.17 6.69 9.75
C ARG A 126 5.88 7.30 10.25
N GLU A 127 4.78 7.12 9.52
CA GLU A 127 3.60 7.96 9.69
C GLU A 127 2.36 7.20 10.18
N ALA A 128 2.41 5.85 10.26
CA ALA A 128 1.26 5.05 10.70
C ALA A 128 0.75 5.45 12.10
N HIS A 129 1.61 6.00 12.96
CA HIS A 129 1.22 6.48 14.29
C HIS A 129 0.31 7.72 14.28
N HIS A 130 0.17 8.40 13.14
CA HIS A 130 -0.79 9.50 12.95
C HIS A 130 -2.19 9.03 12.56
N LEU A 131 -2.40 7.73 12.38
CA LEU A 131 -3.73 7.19 12.08
C LEU A 131 -4.67 7.35 13.28
N PRO A 132 -5.97 7.55 13.03
CA PRO A 132 -6.99 7.36 14.05
C PRO A 132 -6.90 5.96 14.65
N GLU A 133 -7.25 5.83 15.93
CA GLU A 133 -7.04 4.57 16.67
C GLU A 133 -7.72 3.36 16.01
N GLU A 134 -8.91 3.53 15.46
CA GLU A 134 -9.63 2.47 14.76
C GLU A 134 -8.89 2.02 13.48
N ALA A 135 -8.44 2.96 12.66
CA ALA A 135 -7.64 2.68 11.46
C ALA A 135 -6.31 2.00 11.82
N LEU A 136 -5.64 2.46 12.88
CA LEU A 136 -4.41 1.84 13.37
C LEU A 136 -4.64 0.40 13.86
N ARG A 137 -5.77 0.13 14.53
CA ARG A 137 -6.15 -1.24 14.90
C ARG A 137 -6.40 -2.11 13.66
N GLY A 138 -7.06 -1.58 12.63
CA GLY A 138 -7.25 -2.23 11.33
C GLY A 138 -5.91 -2.59 10.70
N LEU A 139 -5.03 -1.61 10.55
CA LEU A 139 -3.70 -1.80 9.98
C LEU A 139 -2.87 -2.87 10.72
N ARG A 140 -2.90 -2.87 12.06
CA ARG A 140 -2.23 -3.89 12.86
C ARG A 140 -2.83 -5.30 12.70
N ARG A 141 -4.14 -5.41 12.43
CA ARG A 141 -4.74 -6.72 12.12
C ARG A 141 -4.25 -7.22 10.77
N ALA A 142 -4.27 -6.39 9.74
CA ALA A 142 -3.77 -6.71 8.42
C ALA A 142 -2.29 -7.12 8.46
N GLN A 143 -1.44 -6.37 9.17
CA GLN A 143 -0.05 -6.75 9.37
C GLN A 143 0.11 -8.13 10.02
N ARG A 144 -0.73 -8.46 11.04
CA ARG A 144 -0.67 -9.78 11.66
C ARG A 144 -1.06 -10.89 10.70
N HIS A 145 -2.06 -10.69 9.85
CA HIS A 145 -2.45 -11.67 8.83
C HIS A 145 -1.31 -11.90 7.84
N TYR A 146 -0.69 -10.82 7.35
CA TYR A 146 0.47 -10.92 6.47
C TYR A 146 1.62 -11.73 7.09
N ILE A 147 1.93 -11.52 8.38
CA ILE A 147 2.96 -12.26 9.10
C ILE A 147 2.56 -13.72 9.27
N GLU A 148 1.28 -14.00 9.49
CA GLU A 148 0.78 -15.36 9.69
C GLU A 148 1.01 -16.25 8.48
N GLU A 149 0.84 -15.75 7.26
CA GLU A 149 1.16 -16.50 6.03
C GLU A 149 2.62 -17.00 6.02
N TRP A 150 3.54 -16.16 6.47
CA TRP A 150 4.95 -16.53 6.57
C TRP A 150 5.21 -17.58 7.67
N VAL A 151 4.55 -17.42 8.82
CA VAL A 151 4.68 -18.35 9.95
C VAL A 151 4.14 -19.74 9.57
N ILE A 152 2.98 -19.79 8.91
CA ILE A 152 2.37 -21.03 8.44
C ILE A 152 3.32 -21.77 7.48
N ALA A 153 3.90 -21.08 6.51
CA ALA A 153 4.84 -21.67 5.55
C ALA A 153 6.18 -22.06 6.21
N LEU A 154 6.61 -21.36 7.27
CA LEU A 154 7.88 -21.63 7.95
C LEU A 154 7.80 -22.80 8.94
N ALA A 155 6.67 -22.97 9.62
CA ALA A 155 6.51 -23.95 10.72
C ALA A 155 6.87 -25.39 10.32
N PRO A 156 6.46 -25.93 9.15
CA PRO A 156 6.85 -27.30 8.74
C PRO A 156 8.35 -27.48 8.52
N LEU A 157 9.06 -26.40 8.16
CA LEU A 157 10.50 -26.41 7.85
C LEU A 157 11.38 -26.18 9.08
N ARG A 158 10.84 -25.57 10.14
CA ARG A 158 11.57 -25.21 11.37
C ARG A 158 10.86 -25.77 12.60
N ARG A 159 10.66 -27.08 12.60
CA ARG A 159 9.90 -27.82 13.65
C ARG A 159 10.52 -27.75 15.04
N GLU A 160 11.80 -27.34 15.14
CA GLU A 160 12.51 -27.12 16.38
C GLU A 160 12.14 -25.81 17.07
N LEU A 161 11.48 -24.88 16.34
CA LEU A 161 11.09 -23.57 16.86
C LEU A 161 9.66 -23.58 17.38
N SER A 162 9.46 -22.92 18.51
CA SER A 162 8.11 -22.61 19.02
C SER A 162 7.43 -21.55 18.15
N ASP A 163 6.11 -21.42 18.25
CA ASP A 163 5.34 -20.40 17.54
C ASP A 163 5.86 -18.96 17.81
N ALA A 164 6.26 -18.67 19.03
CA ALA A 164 6.85 -17.36 19.37
C ALA A 164 8.20 -17.14 18.68
N GLU A 165 9.06 -18.16 18.59
CA GLU A 165 10.35 -18.09 17.91
C GLU A 165 10.17 -17.96 16.40
N LEU A 166 9.23 -18.69 15.79
CA LEU A 166 8.88 -18.55 14.37
C LEU A 166 8.50 -17.10 14.03
N ARG A 167 7.68 -16.44 14.85
CA ARG A 167 7.30 -15.03 14.67
C ARG A 167 8.52 -14.11 14.75
N VAL A 168 9.44 -14.35 15.68
CA VAL A 168 10.68 -13.55 15.76
C VAL A 168 11.53 -13.70 14.50
N VAL A 169 11.68 -14.93 14.01
CA VAL A 169 12.43 -15.23 12.77
C VAL A 169 11.80 -14.54 11.57
N VAL A 170 10.47 -14.62 11.42
CA VAL A 170 9.74 -13.92 10.35
C VAL A 170 9.93 -12.41 10.46
N HIS A 171 9.77 -11.83 11.65
CA HIS A 171 10.01 -10.40 11.84
C HIS A 171 11.44 -9.99 11.50
N ALA A 172 12.44 -10.81 11.82
CA ALA A 172 13.83 -10.55 11.44
C ALA A 172 13.99 -10.56 9.91
N ALA A 173 13.43 -11.55 9.22
CA ALA A 173 13.46 -11.63 7.76
C ALA A 173 12.80 -10.41 7.11
N LEU A 174 11.60 -10.01 7.54
CA LEU A 174 10.94 -8.80 7.06
C LEU A 174 11.73 -7.53 7.39
N GLY A 175 12.41 -7.51 8.54
CA GLY A 175 13.26 -6.40 8.99
C GLY A 175 14.48 -6.15 8.10
N THR A 176 14.97 -7.15 7.34
CA THR A 176 16.12 -6.96 6.44
C THR A 176 15.87 -5.88 5.39
N THR A 177 14.63 -5.70 4.96
CA THR A 177 14.25 -4.69 3.96
C THR A 177 14.12 -3.29 4.55
N GLN A 178 13.92 -3.14 5.89
CA GLN A 178 13.75 -1.83 6.50
C GLN A 178 14.99 -0.95 6.37
N ALA A 179 16.19 -1.54 6.44
CA ALA A 179 17.44 -0.80 6.33
C ALA A 179 17.51 0.00 5.02
N VAL A 180 17.07 -0.58 3.91
CA VAL A 180 17.13 0.07 2.59
C VAL A 180 16.03 1.10 2.36
N LEU A 181 14.98 1.11 3.16
CA LEU A 181 13.95 2.15 3.08
C LEU A 181 14.51 3.53 3.40
N PHE A 182 15.43 3.60 4.37
CA PHE A 182 15.94 4.86 4.91
C PHE A 182 17.41 5.14 4.58
N HIS A 183 18.07 4.20 3.90
CA HIS A 183 19.46 4.30 3.47
C HIS A 183 19.57 4.19 1.95
N HIS A 184 20.30 5.11 1.32
CA HIS A 184 20.59 5.03 -0.11
C HIS A 184 21.84 4.16 -0.31
N SER A 185 21.64 2.94 -0.81
CA SER A 185 22.73 1.96 -0.97
C SER A 185 23.70 2.26 -2.10
N GLY A 186 23.26 3.04 -3.11
CA GLY A 186 24.02 3.26 -4.35
C GLY A 186 24.11 2.02 -5.27
N LEU A 187 23.51 0.90 -4.88
CA LEU A 187 23.50 -0.33 -5.69
C LEU A 187 22.43 -0.25 -6.80
N PRO A 188 22.66 -0.90 -7.96
CA PRO A 188 21.60 -1.18 -8.91
C PRO A 188 20.46 -1.98 -8.26
N ALA A 189 19.23 -1.78 -8.74
CA ALA A 189 18.03 -2.38 -8.14
C ALA A 189 18.10 -3.92 -8.10
N ASP A 190 18.55 -4.54 -9.18
CA ASP A 190 18.69 -6.01 -9.29
C ASP A 190 19.68 -6.55 -8.25
N ARG A 191 20.84 -5.89 -8.11
CA ARG A 191 21.85 -6.30 -7.12
C ARG A 191 21.36 -6.11 -5.70
N LEU A 192 20.60 -5.05 -5.44
CA LEU A 192 19.96 -4.80 -4.15
C LEU A 192 18.92 -5.89 -3.84
N ALA A 193 18.10 -6.26 -4.83
CA ALA A 193 17.11 -7.33 -4.69
C ALA A 193 17.77 -8.66 -4.32
N GLU A 194 18.78 -9.10 -5.09
CA GLU A 194 19.54 -10.33 -4.81
C GLU A 194 20.08 -10.37 -3.38
N LEU A 195 20.69 -9.27 -2.93
CA LEU A 195 21.27 -9.17 -1.60
C LEU A 195 20.21 -9.28 -0.49
N LEU A 196 19.09 -8.57 -0.65
CA LEU A 196 18.01 -8.58 0.33
C LEU A 196 17.29 -9.93 0.38
N GLU A 197 17.10 -10.57 -0.77
CA GLU A 197 16.53 -11.91 -0.85
C GLU A 197 17.43 -12.95 -0.17
N ASP A 198 18.75 -12.89 -0.40
CA ASP A 198 19.70 -13.77 0.27
C ASP A 198 19.66 -13.57 1.80
N MET A 199 19.66 -12.33 2.26
CA MET A 199 19.54 -12.00 3.69
C MET A 199 18.22 -12.50 4.28
N GLY A 200 17.10 -12.31 3.60
CA GLY A 200 15.79 -12.78 4.03
C GLY A 200 15.76 -14.31 4.15
N ARG A 201 16.25 -15.04 3.14
CA ARG A 201 16.37 -16.52 3.17
C ARG A 201 17.23 -16.99 4.33
N ARG A 202 18.39 -16.39 4.55
CA ARG A 202 19.28 -16.74 5.68
C ARG A 202 18.61 -16.51 7.04
N CYS A 203 17.88 -15.41 7.21
CA CYS A 203 17.10 -15.16 8.43
C CYS A 203 16.07 -16.25 8.70
N LEU A 204 15.40 -16.77 7.67
CA LEU A 204 14.45 -17.87 7.77
C LEU A 204 15.13 -19.24 8.00
N GLY A 205 16.48 -19.32 7.86
CA GLY A 205 17.23 -20.57 7.93
C GLY A 205 17.05 -21.45 6.71
N LEU A 206 16.68 -20.85 5.56
CA LEU A 206 16.63 -21.56 4.30
C LEU A 206 18.07 -21.74 3.76
N PRO A 207 18.48 -22.96 3.32
CA PRO A 207 19.79 -23.16 2.74
C PRO A 207 19.95 -22.36 1.44
N GLU A 208 21.22 -22.08 1.09
CA GLU A 208 21.55 -21.39 -0.16
C GLU A 208 20.93 -22.10 -1.37
N ARG A 209 20.44 -21.29 -2.31
CA ARG A 209 19.98 -21.83 -3.61
C ARG A 209 21.19 -22.45 -4.30
N ALA A 210 21.09 -23.71 -4.71
CA ALA A 210 22.13 -24.29 -5.56
C ALA A 210 22.28 -23.40 -6.82
N PRO A 211 23.51 -23.09 -7.24
CA PRO A 211 23.71 -22.30 -8.45
C PRO A 211 22.98 -23.01 -9.62
N THR A 212 22.12 -22.27 -10.28
CA THR A 212 21.49 -22.71 -11.54
C THR A 212 22.61 -22.83 -12.57
N GLU A 213 22.90 -24.06 -12.99
CA GLU A 213 23.84 -24.36 -14.11
C GLU A 213 23.34 -23.77 -15.43
#